data_f6a9c5336f5c6d2f3e7604abff984e6d
#
_entry.id   f6a9c5336f5c6d2f3e7604abff984e6d
#
_cell.length_a   1.000
_cell.length_b   1.000
_cell.length_c   1.000
_cell.angle_alpha   90.00
_cell.angle_beta   90.00
_cell.angle_gamma   90.00
#
_symmetry.space_group_name_H-M   'P 1'
#
loop_
_entity.id
_entity.type
_entity.pdbx_description
1 polymer ?
#
loop_
_entity_poly.entity_id
_entity_poly.type
_entity_poly.pdbx_seq_one_letter_code
_entity_poly.pdbx_strand_id
1 'polypeptide(L)'
;VNIGRGSVVDEAAVARALKDERLGAYAADVYEMEDWLLADRPRQIHPELLQHPSTVFTPHIGSAVKKVRRAIELQAAENLLVALNGNEPLAHYEASH
;
A
#
# COMPACT_ATOMS: atom_id res chain seq x y z
N VAL A 1 5.07 -2.17 -7.41
CA VAL A 1 4.35 -0.98 -6.93
C VAL A 1 3.61 -1.29 -5.65
N ASN A 2 3.78 -0.47 -4.63
CA ASN A 2 3.04 -0.62 -3.37
C ASN A 2 2.19 0.62 -3.09
N ILE A 3 0.89 0.46 -3.23
CA ILE A 3 -0.11 1.48 -2.88
C ILE A 3 -1.07 1.00 -1.79
N GLY A 4 -0.80 -0.16 -1.20
CA GLY A 4 -1.61 -0.76 -0.13
C GLY A 4 -1.19 -0.30 1.26
N ARG A 5 -0.34 -1.07 1.91
CA ARG A 5 0.22 -0.78 3.24
C ARG A 5 1.72 -1.02 3.25
N GLY A 6 2.44 -0.29 4.08
CA GLY A 6 3.89 -0.46 4.22
C GLY A 6 4.28 -1.87 4.67
N SER A 7 3.48 -2.48 5.54
CA SER A 7 3.74 -3.82 6.06
C SER A 7 3.59 -4.96 5.04
N VAL A 8 3.03 -4.69 3.87
CA VAL A 8 2.86 -5.69 2.80
C VAL A 8 4.18 -5.99 2.10
N VAL A 9 5.14 -5.07 2.16
CA VAL A 9 6.42 -5.17 1.45
C VAL A 9 7.57 -5.05 2.44
N ASP A 10 8.51 -5.99 2.36
CA ASP A 10 9.81 -5.89 3.05
C ASP A 10 10.73 -5.00 2.21
N GLU A 11 10.90 -3.75 2.63
CA GLU A 11 11.69 -2.75 1.90
C GLU A 11 13.16 -3.14 1.77
N ALA A 12 13.74 -3.81 2.76
CA ALA A 12 15.11 -4.29 2.68
C ALA A 12 15.26 -5.38 1.60
N ALA A 13 14.28 -6.26 1.49
CA ALA A 13 14.26 -7.29 0.44
C ALA A 13 14.13 -6.67 -0.95
N VAL A 14 13.31 -5.62 -1.10
CA VAL A 14 13.18 -4.86 -2.35
C VAL A 14 14.51 -4.22 -2.73
N ALA A 15 15.19 -3.60 -1.77
CA ALA A 15 16.50 -2.99 -1.99
C ALA A 15 17.51 -4.02 -2.51
N ARG A 16 17.54 -5.21 -1.92
CA ARG A 16 18.42 -6.30 -2.38
C ARG A 16 18.06 -6.76 -3.80
N ALA A 17 16.78 -6.90 -4.08
CA ALA A 17 16.32 -7.35 -5.40
C ALA A 17 16.66 -6.34 -6.51
N LEU A 18 16.57 -5.04 -6.23
CA LEU A 18 16.98 -3.98 -7.13
C LEU A 18 18.50 -3.99 -7.36
N LYS A 19 19.28 -4.17 -6.30
CA LYS A 19 20.73 -4.23 -6.35
C LYS A 19 21.21 -5.41 -7.18
N ASP A 20 20.55 -6.56 -7.04
CA ASP A 20 20.88 -7.79 -7.75
C ASP A 20 20.24 -7.87 -9.13
N GLU A 21 19.58 -6.81 -9.57
CA GLU A 21 18.88 -6.73 -10.87
C GLU A 21 17.80 -7.80 -11.07
N ARG A 22 17.27 -8.35 -9.97
CA ARG A 22 16.12 -9.27 -10.01
C ARG A 22 14.79 -8.53 -10.11
N LEU A 23 14.80 -7.24 -9.76
CA LEU A 23 13.68 -6.34 -9.88
C LEU A 23 14.13 -5.10 -10.64
N GLY A 24 13.38 -4.70 -11.68
CA GLY A 24 13.79 -3.62 -12.56
C GLY A 24 13.52 -2.23 -11.98
N ALA A 25 12.43 -2.07 -11.23
CA ALA A 25 12.02 -0.79 -10.66
C ALA A 25 11.08 -0.99 -9.48
N TYR A 26 10.92 0.04 -8.65
CA TYR A 26 9.98 0.03 -7.53
C TYR A 26 9.35 1.40 -7.36
N ALA A 27 8.06 1.42 -7.10
CA ALA A 27 7.31 2.64 -6.79
C ALA A 27 6.44 2.40 -5.56
N ALA A 28 6.35 3.37 -4.67
CA ALA A 28 5.54 3.26 -3.47
C ALA A 28 4.94 4.58 -3.04
N ASP A 29 3.73 4.50 -2.47
CA ASP A 29 3.05 5.61 -1.79
C ASP A 29 2.92 5.34 -0.29
N VAL A 30 3.25 4.13 0.16
CA VAL A 30 3.19 3.68 1.55
C VAL A 30 4.50 3.03 1.96
N TYR A 31 4.83 3.08 3.24
CA TYR A 31 6.14 2.67 3.74
C TYR A 31 6.03 1.93 5.07
N GLU A 32 6.98 1.02 5.35
CA GLU A 32 7.03 0.28 6.60
C GLU A 32 7.09 1.20 7.82
N MET A 33 7.80 2.32 7.73
CA MET A 33 7.95 3.28 8.82
C MET A 33 6.63 3.91 9.28
N GLU A 34 5.61 3.91 8.41
CA GLU A 34 4.30 4.46 8.69
C GLU A 34 3.34 3.44 9.31
N ASP A 35 3.65 2.15 9.20
CA ASP A 35 2.72 1.11 9.60
C ASP A 35 2.85 0.78 11.09
N TRP A 36 1.98 1.37 11.90
CA TRP A 36 1.96 1.21 13.35
C TRP A 36 1.65 -0.22 13.81
N LEU A 37 1.18 -1.09 12.92
CA LEU A 37 0.96 -2.50 13.23
C LEU A 37 2.26 -3.30 13.27
N LEU A 38 3.34 -2.78 12.69
CA LEU A 38 4.66 -3.40 12.77
C LEU A 38 5.34 -3.03 14.09
N ALA A 39 5.61 -4.02 14.93
CA ALA A 39 6.26 -3.82 16.23
C ALA A 39 7.68 -3.23 16.07
N ASP A 40 8.42 -3.73 15.10
CA ASP A 40 9.81 -3.34 14.83
C ASP A 40 9.93 -2.53 13.53
N ARG A 41 8.97 -1.65 13.29
CA ARG A 41 9.00 -0.84 12.07
C ARG A 41 10.27 0.01 12.00
N PRO A 42 10.86 0.18 10.79
CA PRO A 42 11.99 1.08 10.60
C PRO A 42 11.57 2.53 10.85
N ARG A 43 12.52 3.39 11.17
CA ARG A 43 12.26 4.82 11.43
C ARG A 43 12.26 5.66 10.16
N GLN A 44 12.75 5.11 9.06
CA GLN A 44 12.85 5.80 7.78
C GLN A 44 12.80 4.80 6.63
N ILE A 45 12.58 5.29 5.42
CA ILE A 45 12.68 4.48 4.21
C ILE A 45 14.12 4.01 4.06
N HIS A 46 14.31 2.75 3.62
CA HIS A 46 15.64 2.19 3.44
C HIS A 46 16.50 3.10 2.55
N PRO A 47 17.71 3.51 3.00
CA PRO A 47 18.53 4.48 2.26
C PRO A 47 18.87 4.03 0.82
N GLU A 48 19.10 2.75 0.61
CA GLU A 48 19.39 2.22 -0.73
C GLU A 48 18.20 2.37 -1.67
N LEU A 49 16.97 2.32 -1.16
CA LEU A 49 15.77 2.58 -1.96
C LEU A 49 15.66 4.05 -2.32
N LEU A 50 15.89 4.96 -1.37
CA LEU A 50 15.82 6.40 -1.63
C LEU A 50 16.82 6.86 -2.68
N GLN A 51 17.99 6.23 -2.75
CA GLN A 51 19.07 6.61 -3.65
C GLN A 51 19.04 5.86 -4.98
N HIS A 52 18.22 4.81 -5.10
CA HIS A 52 18.20 4.01 -6.31
C HIS A 52 17.55 4.75 -7.48
N PRO A 53 18.16 4.78 -8.69
CA PRO A 53 17.63 5.54 -9.82
C PRO A 53 16.32 5.00 -10.40
N SER A 54 15.98 3.75 -10.10
CA SER A 54 14.75 3.10 -10.60
C SER A 54 13.63 3.05 -9.57
N THR A 55 13.62 3.99 -8.62
CA THR A 55 12.56 4.10 -7.62
C THR A 55 11.81 5.42 -7.74
N VAL A 56 10.50 5.37 -7.46
CA VAL A 56 9.63 6.55 -7.39
C VAL A 56 8.84 6.47 -6.09
N PHE A 57 8.91 7.54 -5.30
CA PHE A 57 8.21 7.61 -4.02
C PHE A 57 7.30 8.84 -3.95
N THR A 58 6.11 8.64 -3.38
CA THR A 58 5.17 9.72 -3.07
C THR A 58 4.83 9.67 -1.57
N PRO A 59 4.45 10.79 -0.96
CA PRO A 59 4.28 10.85 0.50
C PRO A 59 2.89 10.41 0.98
N HIS A 60 2.44 9.23 0.59
CA HIS A 60 1.15 8.65 0.99
C HIS A 60 -0.03 9.54 0.59
N ILE A 61 -0.07 9.90 -0.70
CA ILE A 61 -1.07 10.84 -1.23
C ILE A 61 -2.17 10.17 -2.07
N GLY A 62 -2.14 8.85 -2.21
CA GLY A 62 -3.11 8.12 -3.06
C GLY A 62 -4.57 8.40 -2.71
N SER A 63 -4.90 8.55 -1.42
CA SER A 63 -6.25 8.89 -0.95
C SER A 63 -6.36 10.32 -0.43
N ALA A 64 -5.35 11.18 -0.66
CA ALA A 64 -5.33 12.54 -0.14
C ALA A 64 -6.24 13.49 -0.92
N VAL A 65 -6.61 13.15 -2.13
CA VAL A 65 -7.53 13.94 -2.94
C VAL A 65 -8.94 13.78 -2.35
N LYS A 66 -9.58 14.88 -1.97
CA LYS A 66 -10.90 14.90 -1.33
C LYS A 66 -11.96 14.10 -2.11
N LYS A 67 -11.97 14.23 -3.42
CA LYS A 67 -12.90 13.51 -4.29
C LYS A 67 -12.71 12.00 -4.23
N VAL A 68 -11.46 11.53 -4.18
CA VAL A 68 -11.13 10.10 -4.08
C VAL A 68 -11.54 9.55 -2.72
N ARG A 69 -11.24 10.26 -1.63
CA ARG A 69 -11.66 9.87 -0.28
C ARG A 69 -13.17 9.71 -0.18
N ARG A 70 -13.91 10.66 -0.74
CA ARG A 70 -15.37 10.60 -0.75
C ARG A 70 -15.88 9.39 -1.53
N ALA A 71 -15.28 9.08 -2.67
CA ALA A 71 -15.64 7.90 -3.46
C ALA A 71 -15.39 6.59 -2.68
N ILE A 72 -14.27 6.49 -1.98
CA ILE A 72 -13.94 5.33 -1.13
C ILE A 72 -14.97 5.16 -0.02
N GLU A 73 -15.31 6.24 0.68
CA GLU A 73 -16.30 6.22 1.77
C GLU A 73 -17.69 5.81 1.28
N LEU A 74 -18.13 6.34 0.15
CA LEU A 74 -19.43 5.99 -0.46
C LEU A 74 -19.46 4.52 -0.88
N GLN A 75 -18.42 4.01 -1.49
CA GLN A 75 -18.34 2.61 -1.89
C GLN A 75 -18.38 1.68 -0.67
N ALA A 76 -17.68 2.02 0.39
CA ALA A 76 -17.72 1.25 1.64
C ALA A 76 -19.13 1.22 2.24
N ALA A 77 -19.82 2.36 2.27
CA ALA A 77 -21.19 2.46 2.78
C ALA A 77 -22.17 1.66 1.92
N GLU A 78 -22.08 1.72 0.61
CA GLU A 78 -22.90 0.94 -0.31
C GLU A 78 -22.71 -0.56 -0.12
N ASN A 79 -21.45 -1.02 -0.01
CA ASN A 79 -21.14 -2.42 0.22
C ASN A 79 -21.72 -2.92 1.54
N LEU A 80 -21.67 -2.09 2.58
CA LEU A 80 -22.25 -2.43 3.88
C LEU A 80 -23.78 -2.60 3.78
N LEU A 81 -24.47 -1.65 3.14
CA LEU A 81 -25.92 -1.72 2.96
C LEU A 81 -26.35 -2.95 2.15
N VAL A 82 -25.63 -3.27 1.07
CA VAL A 82 -25.90 -4.45 0.26
C VAL A 82 -25.74 -5.72 1.08
N ALA A 83 -24.67 -5.82 1.87
CA ALA A 83 -24.44 -6.99 2.73
C ALA A 83 -25.50 -7.14 3.83
N LEU A 84 -25.93 -6.04 4.46
CA LEU A 84 -26.97 -6.03 5.49
C LEU A 84 -28.34 -6.45 4.94
N ASN A 85 -28.61 -6.21 3.66
CA ASN A 85 -29.85 -6.65 2.99
C ASN A 85 -29.79 -8.10 2.49
N GLY A 86 -28.72 -8.85 2.82
CA GLY A 86 -28.56 -10.24 2.45
C GLY A 86 -28.07 -10.45 1.01
N ASN A 87 -27.66 -9.39 0.33
CA ASN A 87 -27.09 -9.46 -1.02
C ASN A 87 -25.56 -9.51 -0.97
N GLU A 88 -24.95 -9.95 -2.06
CA GLU A 88 -23.49 -9.96 -2.17
C GLU A 88 -22.98 -8.54 -2.46
N PRO A 89 -21.95 -8.04 -1.71
CA PRO A 89 -21.37 -6.74 -1.97
C PRO A 89 -20.76 -6.65 -3.37
N LEU A 90 -20.74 -5.43 -3.94
CA LEU A 90 -20.12 -5.16 -5.25
C LEU A 90 -18.62 -5.47 -5.25
N ALA A 91 -17.97 -5.27 -4.12
CA ALA A 91 -16.57 -5.64 -3.91
C ALA A 91 -16.41 -6.16 -2.49
N HIS A 92 -15.77 -7.30 -2.33
CA HIS A 92 -15.49 -7.86 -1.02
C HIS A 92 -14.15 -8.59 -1.04
N TYR A 93 -13.56 -8.71 0.14
CA TYR A 93 -12.33 -9.45 0.31
C TYR A 93 -12.64 -10.91 0.58
N GLU A 94 -12.10 -11.78 -0.25
CA GLU A 94 -12.09 -13.21 0.01
C GLU A 94 -10.70 -13.64 0.43
N ALA A 95 -10.59 -14.23 1.63
CA ALA A 95 -9.33 -14.80 2.06
C ALA A 95 -8.97 -15.97 1.16
N SER A 96 -8.00 -15.80 0.30
CA SER A 96 -7.45 -16.90 -0.51
C SER A 96 -6.37 -17.61 0.30
N HIS A 97 -6.41 -18.88 0.28
CA HIS A 97 -5.55 -19.73 1.12
C HIS A 97 -4.66 -20.62 0.29
#